data_2a680f2e5c6e49c79f8888e7411d5186
#
_entry.id   2a680f2e5c6e49c79f8888e7411d5186
#
_cell.length_a   1.000
_cell.length_b   1.000
_cell.length_c   1.000
_cell.angle_alpha   90.00
_cell.angle_beta   90.00
_cell.angle_gamma   90.00
#
_symmetry.space_group_name_H-M   'P 1'
#
loop_
_entity.id
_entity.type
_entity.pdbx_description
1 polymer ?
#
loop_
_entity_poly.entity_id
_entity_poly.type
_entity_poly.pdbx_seq_one_letter_code
_entity_poly.pdbx_strand_id
1 'polypeptide(L)'
;MAKRTERARGRSVDLTRYRAFIPGWDLFLEAAAKPEPTVLRVRTGRVSEAELCERLERQGFSLRPLSGLPGFLQVDDGPFPVTMSFEHWHGLIYVQQASTGAAAPALGAQPGERILDLCSAPGGKTTHLAEMMEDRGCLVACEIDERRIRGLLGNVYRLGHPNILVVAGDGRNFPEGALFDRVLVDAP
;
A
#
# COMPACT_ATOMS: atom_id res chain seq x y z
N MET A 1 1.37 34.62 -8.72
CA MET A 1 1.45 33.34 -8.00
C MET A 1 0.11 33.05 -7.34
N ALA A 2 -0.87 32.55 -8.04
CA ALA A 2 -2.13 32.06 -7.47
C ALA A 2 -2.97 31.42 -8.59
N LYS A 3 -2.73 30.16 -8.94
CA LYS A 3 -3.61 29.34 -9.80
C LYS A 3 -3.18 27.86 -9.79
N ARG A 4 -3.13 27.21 -8.62
CA ARG A 4 -2.84 25.76 -8.57
C ARG A 4 -3.57 24.98 -7.47
N THR A 5 -4.71 25.50 -7.01
CA THR A 5 -5.48 24.88 -5.90
C THR A 5 -6.92 24.52 -6.28
N GLU A 6 -7.21 24.22 -7.56
CA GLU A 6 -8.59 23.93 -8.00
C GLU A 6 -8.74 22.63 -8.80
N ARG A 7 -7.99 21.57 -8.48
CA ARG A 7 -8.17 20.26 -9.15
C ARG A 7 -8.30 19.08 -8.21
N ALA A 8 -8.99 19.24 -7.09
CA ALA A 8 -9.43 18.12 -6.26
C ALA A 8 -10.84 18.37 -5.68
N ARG A 9 -11.79 18.82 -6.50
CA ARG A 9 -13.21 18.62 -6.18
C ARG A 9 -13.58 17.23 -6.65
N GLY A 10 -13.21 16.21 -5.86
CA GLY A 10 -13.80 14.88 -5.96
C GLY A 10 -15.32 15.01 -5.88
N ARG A 11 -16.05 14.22 -6.66
CA ARG A 11 -17.49 14.07 -6.51
C ARG A 11 -17.79 13.88 -5.05
N SER A 12 -18.61 14.73 -4.43
CA SER A 12 -19.07 14.53 -3.06
C SER A 12 -19.82 13.20 -3.03
N VAL A 13 -19.23 12.22 -2.38
CA VAL A 13 -19.89 10.92 -2.21
C VAL A 13 -21.02 11.16 -1.21
N ASP A 14 -22.25 10.88 -1.60
CA ASP A 14 -23.37 10.92 -0.69
C ASP A 14 -23.27 9.77 0.31
N LEU A 15 -22.84 10.09 1.52
CA LEU A 15 -22.67 9.14 2.60
C LEU A 15 -23.97 8.93 3.40
N THR A 16 -25.03 9.71 3.15
CA THR A 16 -26.26 9.68 3.97
C THR A 16 -26.94 8.32 4.02
N ARG A 17 -26.77 7.50 2.98
CA ARG A 17 -27.25 6.11 2.94
C ARG A 17 -26.68 5.21 4.07
N TYR A 18 -25.56 5.59 4.65
CA TYR A 18 -24.90 4.82 5.74
C TYR A 18 -25.31 5.30 7.14
N ARG A 19 -26.06 6.40 7.23
CA ARG A 19 -26.41 7.04 8.50
C ARG A 19 -27.12 6.09 9.48
N ALA A 20 -27.94 5.18 8.98
CA ALA A 20 -28.67 4.21 9.80
C ALA A 20 -27.76 3.12 10.39
N PHE A 21 -26.55 2.91 9.82
CA PHE A 21 -25.64 1.82 10.19
C PHE A 21 -24.41 2.30 10.95
N ILE A 22 -24.13 3.61 10.95
CA ILE A 22 -22.93 4.16 11.59
C ILE A 22 -23.33 4.86 12.89
N PRO A 23 -23.00 4.26 14.05
CA PRO A 23 -23.16 4.94 15.34
C PRO A 23 -22.28 6.21 15.39
N GLY A 24 -22.79 7.29 16.00
CA GLY A 24 -22.01 8.53 16.10
C GLY A 24 -21.79 9.22 14.74
N TRP A 25 -22.83 9.31 13.92
CA TRP A 25 -22.80 9.86 12.58
C TRP A 25 -22.06 11.19 12.43
N ASP A 26 -22.23 12.11 13.38
CA ASP A 26 -21.59 13.42 13.32
C ASP A 26 -20.08 13.31 13.54
N LEU A 27 -19.63 12.46 14.46
CA LEU A 27 -18.21 12.15 14.66
C LEU A 27 -17.60 11.47 13.43
N PHE A 28 -18.36 10.59 12.78
CA PHE A 28 -17.94 9.98 11.53
C PHE A 28 -17.74 11.03 10.43
N LEU A 29 -18.67 11.98 10.26
CA LEU A 29 -18.55 13.05 9.28
C LEU A 29 -17.36 13.98 9.58
N GLU A 30 -17.12 14.32 10.84
CA GLU A 30 -15.96 15.08 11.26
C GLU A 30 -14.64 14.34 10.93
N ALA A 31 -14.60 13.04 11.18
CA ALA A 31 -13.44 12.22 10.84
C ALA A 31 -13.23 12.10 9.32
N ALA A 32 -14.34 11.89 8.58
CA ALA A 32 -14.30 11.77 7.12
C ALA A 32 -13.93 13.08 6.40
N ALA A 33 -14.11 14.22 7.04
CA ALA A 33 -13.72 15.53 6.50
C ALA A 33 -12.22 15.84 6.69
N LYS A 34 -11.53 15.11 7.57
CA LYS A 34 -10.10 15.31 7.79
C LYS A 34 -9.30 14.69 6.64
N PRO A 35 -8.23 15.35 6.16
CA PRO A 35 -7.34 14.73 5.20
C PRO A 35 -6.70 13.47 5.79
N GLU A 36 -6.59 12.42 4.99
CA GLU A 36 -5.89 11.23 5.42
C GLU A 36 -4.41 11.53 5.65
N PRO A 37 -3.83 11.04 6.77
CA PRO A 37 -2.40 11.19 7.00
C PRO A 37 -1.61 10.43 5.95
N THR A 38 -0.47 10.97 5.55
CA THR A 38 0.48 10.24 4.73
C THR A 38 1.15 9.16 5.58
N VAL A 39 0.98 7.91 5.19
CA VAL A 39 1.59 6.76 5.85
C VAL A 39 2.51 6.06 4.86
N LEU A 40 3.66 5.63 5.33
CA LEU A 40 4.61 4.85 4.57
C LEU A 40 4.92 3.53 5.26
N ARG A 41 5.14 2.49 4.47
CA ARG A 41 5.70 1.23 4.90
C ARG A 41 7.20 1.24 4.60
N VAL A 42 7.99 0.90 5.60
CA VAL A 42 9.44 0.73 5.50
C VAL A 42 9.75 -0.61 4.86
N ARG A 43 10.63 -0.66 3.88
CA ARG A 43 11.15 -1.92 3.35
C ARG A 43 12.25 -2.45 4.27
N THR A 44 11.83 -3.16 5.32
CA THR A 44 12.72 -3.61 6.42
C THR A 44 13.81 -4.59 5.96
N GLY A 45 13.62 -5.28 4.84
CA GLY A 45 14.66 -6.10 4.20
C GLY A 45 15.80 -5.29 3.55
N ARG A 46 15.69 -3.95 3.47
CA ARG A 46 16.71 -3.07 2.87
C ARG A 46 17.22 -1.96 3.77
N VAL A 47 16.42 -1.50 4.69
CA VAL A 47 16.75 -0.41 5.60
C VAL A 47 16.04 -0.62 6.93
N SER A 48 16.68 -0.36 8.04
CA SER A 48 16.01 -0.36 9.35
C SER A 48 15.11 0.86 9.49
N GLU A 49 14.06 0.74 10.31
CA GLU A 49 13.15 1.86 10.61
C GLU A 49 13.91 3.05 11.19
N ALA A 50 14.85 2.80 12.12
CA ALA A 50 15.67 3.84 12.74
C ALA A 50 16.53 4.58 11.70
N GLU A 51 17.22 3.85 10.83
CA GLU A 51 18.04 4.45 9.78
C GLU A 51 17.21 5.25 8.79
N LEU A 52 16.01 4.75 8.43
CA LEU A 52 15.10 5.48 7.55
C LEU A 52 14.63 6.79 8.20
N CYS A 53 14.24 6.75 9.47
CA CYS A 53 13.86 7.95 10.22
C CYS A 53 14.98 8.99 10.20
N GLU A 54 16.21 8.60 10.56
CA GLU A 54 17.35 9.54 10.51
C GLU A 54 17.57 10.16 9.14
N ARG A 55 17.41 9.37 8.06
CA ARG A 55 17.59 9.88 6.68
C ARG A 55 16.55 10.91 6.31
N LEU A 56 15.28 10.65 6.64
CA LEU A 56 14.18 11.56 6.33
C LEU A 56 14.16 12.78 7.26
N GLU A 57 14.48 12.61 8.55
CA GLU A 57 14.62 13.73 9.50
C GLU A 57 15.72 14.69 9.10
N ARG A 58 16.86 14.22 8.59
CA ARG A 58 17.91 15.07 8.03
C ARG A 58 17.45 15.87 6.81
N GLN A 59 16.40 15.41 6.11
CA GLN A 59 15.77 16.16 5.02
C GLN A 59 14.65 17.09 5.50
N GLY A 60 14.36 17.12 6.80
CA GLY A 60 13.35 17.97 7.42
C GLY A 60 11.95 17.37 7.55
N PHE A 61 11.83 16.04 7.39
CA PHE A 61 10.57 15.35 7.67
C PHE A 61 10.41 15.10 9.17
N SER A 62 9.17 15.13 9.64
CA SER A 62 8.77 14.66 10.96
C SER A 62 7.95 13.37 10.81
N LEU A 63 8.37 12.32 11.51
CA LEU A 63 7.82 10.99 11.39
C LEU A 63 7.53 10.39 12.76
N ARG A 64 6.52 9.52 12.82
CA ARG A 64 6.25 8.71 14.01
C ARG A 64 5.82 7.30 13.66
N PRO A 65 6.17 6.29 14.47
CA PRO A 65 5.70 4.92 14.30
C PRO A 65 4.17 4.86 14.40
N LEU A 66 3.58 4.00 13.58
CA LEU A 66 2.14 3.78 13.60
C LEU A 66 1.80 2.65 14.57
N SER A 67 1.05 2.97 15.62
CA SER A 67 0.65 1.98 16.63
C SER A 67 -0.12 0.81 16.00
N GLY A 68 0.27 -0.43 16.33
CA GLY A 68 -0.37 -1.64 15.84
C GLY A 68 0.03 -2.09 14.43
N LEU A 69 0.91 -1.34 13.74
CA LEU A 69 1.44 -1.70 12.43
C LEU A 69 2.97 -1.56 12.41
N PRO A 70 3.72 -2.57 12.84
CA PRO A 70 5.18 -2.55 12.79
C PRO A 70 5.71 -2.30 11.38
N GLY A 71 6.76 -1.49 11.25
CA GLY A 71 7.31 -1.10 9.95
C GLY A 71 6.50 -0.03 9.21
N PHE A 72 5.49 0.57 9.86
CA PHE A 72 4.73 1.69 9.29
C PHE A 72 5.01 2.98 10.07
N LEU A 73 5.24 4.05 9.31
CA LEU A 73 5.48 5.38 9.83
C LEU A 73 4.43 6.35 9.28
N GLN A 74 3.92 7.21 10.11
CA GLN A 74 3.14 8.37 9.68
C GLN A 74 4.08 9.55 9.46
N VAL A 75 3.90 10.25 8.35
CA VAL A 75 4.55 11.53 8.08
C VAL A 75 3.67 12.63 8.63
N ASP A 76 4.12 13.31 9.67
CA ASP A 76 3.38 14.39 10.30
C ASP A 76 3.65 15.73 9.60
N ASP A 77 4.89 15.96 9.11
CA ASP A 77 5.28 17.15 8.34
C ASP A 77 6.48 16.86 7.43
N GLY A 78 6.70 17.71 6.43
CA GLY A 78 7.85 17.61 5.56
C GLY A 78 7.93 18.75 4.53
N PRO A 79 9.13 19.06 4.03
CA PRO A 79 9.35 20.20 3.12
C PRO A 79 8.79 19.97 1.71
N PHE A 80 8.51 18.70 1.37
CA PHE A 80 7.94 18.29 0.07
C PHE A 80 7.24 16.93 0.22
N PRO A 81 6.43 16.49 -0.76
CA PRO A 81 5.82 15.16 -0.72
C PRO A 81 6.88 14.05 -0.59
N VAL A 82 6.74 13.16 0.38
CA VAL A 82 7.72 12.08 0.64
C VAL A 82 7.95 11.16 -0.56
N THR A 83 7.00 11.10 -1.50
CA THR A 83 7.15 10.41 -2.78
C THR A 83 8.20 11.02 -3.71
N MET A 84 8.68 12.23 -3.40
CA MET A 84 9.78 12.88 -4.12
C MET A 84 11.14 12.68 -3.44
N SER A 85 11.18 11.97 -2.30
CA SER A 85 12.42 11.67 -1.60
C SER A 85 13.25 10.62 -2.34
N PHE A 86 14.55 10.62 -2.06
CA PHE A 86 15.49 9.62 -2.55
C PHE A 86 15.10 8.21 -2.06
N GLU A 87 14.63 8.10 -0.82
CA GLU A 87 14.19 6.86 -0.18
C GLU A 87 13.02 6.22 -0.94
N HIS A 88 12.08 7.04 -1.42
CA HIS A 88 10.98 6.54 -2.26
C HIS A 88 11.50 6.04 -3.61
N TRP A 89 12.33 6.82 -4.30
CA TRP A 89 12.87 6.44 -5.61
C TRP A 89 13.71 5.17 -5.55
N HIS A 90 14.47 4.98 -4.49
CA HIS A 90 15.28 3.77 -4.26
C HIS A 90 14.49 2.58 -3.71
N GLY A 91 13.17 2.70 -3.55
CA GLY A 91 12.33 1.60 -3.10
C GLY A 91 12.55 1.21 -1.64
N LEU A 92 13.01 2.13 -0.79
CA LEU A 92 13.15 1.92 0.64
C LEU A 92 11.82 2.09 1.39
N ILE A 93 10.86 2.76 0.74
CA ILE A 93 9.52 3.00 1.28
C ILE A 93 8.44 2.77 0.22
N TYR A 94 7.25 2.40 0.71
CA TYR A 94 6.02 2.39 -0.06
C TYR A 94 4.97 3.24 0.65
N VAL A 95 4.40 4.23 -0.06
CA VAL A 95 3.34 5.09 0.50
C VAL A 95 1.98 4.41 0.31
N GLN A 96 1.26 4.19 1.40
CA GLN A 96 -0.07 3.58 1.38
C GLN A 96 -0.90 4.01 2.58
N GLN A 97 -2.21 3.81 2.50
CA GLN A 97 -3.12 4.05 3.63
C GLN A 97 -2.88 3.03 4.74
N ALA A 98 -2.97 3.46 5.99
CA ALA A 98 -2.79 2.59 7.17
C ALA A 98 -3.74 1.37 7.15
N SER A 99 -5.02 1.60 6.80
CA SER A 99 -6.05 0.55 6.73
C SER A 99 -5.68 -0.60 5.79
N THR A 100 -4.97 -0.30 4.70
CA THR A 100 -4.54 -1.32 3.74
C THR A 100 -3.32 -2.10 4.22
N GLY A 101 -2.61 -1.60 5.24
CA GLY A 101 -1.43 -2.23 5.82
C GLY A 101 -1.72 -3.51 6.59
N ALA A 102 -2.95 -3.71 7.07
CA ALA A 102 -3.33 -4.87 7.87
C ALA A 102 -3.58 -6.15 7.04
N ALA A 103 -3.87 -6.03 5.75
CA ALA A 103 -4.29 -7.18 4.94
C ALA A 103 -3.20 -8.25 4.76
N ALA A 104 -1.95 -7.83 4.50
CA ALA A 104 -0.84 -8.77 4.33
C ALA A 104 -0.47 -9.49 5.64
N PRO A 105 -0.35 -8.80 6.79
CA PRO A 105 -0.19 -9.47 8.09
C PRO A 105 -1.33 -10.42 8.43
N ALA A 106 -2.58 -10.06 8.11
CA ALA A 106 -3.73 -10.93 8.36
C ALA A 106 -3.69 -12.22 7.51
N LEU A 107 -3.17 -12.16 6.29
CA LEU A 107 -2.94 -13.35 5.47
C LEU A 107 -1.82 -14.23 6.05
N GLY A 108 -0.83 -13.64 6.71
CA GLY A 108 0.24 -14.36 7.40
C GLY A 108 1.17 -15.12 6.46
N ALA A 109 1.52 -14.51 5.31
CA ALA A 109 2.44 -15.07 4.33
C ALA A 109 3.76 -15.51 4.94
N GLN A 110 4.26 -16.70 4.52
CA GLN A 110 5.51 -17.28 5.00
C GLN A 110 6.53 -17.43 3.87
N PRO A 111 7.83 -17.33 4.16
CA PRO A 111 8.87 -17.58 3.19
C PRO A 111 8.75 -18.97 2.55
N GLY A 112 8.87 -19.03 1.21
CA GLY A 112 8.81 -20.26 0.44
C GLY A 112 7.40 -20.67 -0.02
N GLU A 113 6.36 -20.02 0.46
CA GLU A 113 4.96 -20.28 0.03
C GLU A 113 4.71 -19.82 -1.42
N ARG A 114 3.66 -20.37 -2.01
CA ARG A 114 3.06 -19.92 -3.25
C ARG A 114 1.79 -19.13 -2.92
N ILE A 115 1.77 -17.86 -3.25
CA ILE A 115 0.66 -16.96 -2.91
C ILE A 115 0.05 -16.38 -4.18
N LEU A 116 -1.27 -16.26 -4.18
CA LEU A 116 -2.03 -15.60 -5.25
C LEU A 116 -2.70 -14.34 -4.70
N ASP A 117 -2.44 -13.19 -5.36
CA ASP A 117 -3.15 -11.93 -5.13
C ASP A 117 -4.03 -11.65 -6.36
N LEU A 118 -5.35 -11.78 -6.21
CA LEU A 118 -6.32 -11.73 -7.31
C LEU A 118 -6.69 -10.31 -7.76
N CYS A 119 -6.37 -9.28 -6.97
CA CYS A 119 -6.69 -7.87 -7.26
C CYS A 119 -5.51 -6.99 -6.89
N SER A 120 -4.36 -7.21 -7.54
CA SER A 120 -3.05 -6.83 -7.01
C SER A 120 -2.67 -5.35 -7.18
N ALA A 121 -3.22 -4.66 -8.19
CA ALA A 121 -2.81 -3.27 -8.43
C ALA A 121 -3.38 -2.28 -7.38
N PRO A 122 -2.60 -1.28 -7.00
CA PRO A 122 -1.31 -0.84 -7.53
C PRO A 122 -0.07 -1.52 -6.92
N GLY A 123 -0.22 -2.59 -6.13
CA GLY A 123 0.88 -3.38 -5.60
C GLY A 123 1.21 -3.18 -4.12
N GLY A 124 0.43 -2.41 -3.38
CA GLY A 124 0.68 -2.18 -1.95
C GLY A 124 0.65 -3.45 -1.12
N LYS A 125 -0.39 -4.27 -1.28
CA LYS A 125 -0.54 -5.56 -0.60
C LYS A 125 0.40 -6.61 -1.17
N THR A 126 0.49 -6.70 -2.50
CA THR A 126 1.40 -7.58 -3.23
C THR A 126 2.85 -7.44 -2.76
N THR A 127 3.38 -6.23 -2.76
CA THR A 127 4.76 -5.97 -2.33
C THR A 127 4.97 -6.15 -0.84
N HIS A 128 3.92 -5.97 -0.02
CA HIS A 128 3.98 -6.26 1.41
C HIS A 128 4.05 -7.77 1.66
N LEU A 129 3.26 -8.56 0.93
CA LEU A 129 3.33 -10.02 0.97
C LEU A 129 4.73 -10.53 0.56
N ALA A 130 5.29 -10.00 -0.55
CA ALA A 130 6.63 -10.37 -1.00
C ALA A 130 7.70 -10.08 0.06
N GLU A 131 7.57 -8.95 0.77
CA GLU A 131 8.47 -8.61 1.89
C GLU A 131 8.32 -9.58 3.06
N MET A 132 7.10 -9.94 3.46
CA MET A 132 6.84 -10.95 4.50
C MET A 132 7.37 -12.33 4.10
N MET A 133 7.36 -12.65 2.81
CA MET A 133 7.96 -13.86 2.26
C MET A 133 9.50 -13.80 2.21
N GLU A 134 10.12 -12.70 2.62
CA GLU A 134 11.57 -12.48 2.48
C GLU A 134 12.06 -12.69 1.05
N ASP A 135 11.25 -12.30 0.06
CA ASP A 135 11.49 -12.50 -1.38
C ASP A 135 11.71 -13.99 -1.77
N ARG A 136 11.25 -14.96 -0.97
CA ARG A 136 11.34 -16.40 -1.20
C ARG A 136 9.98 -16.99 -1.55
N GLY A 137 9.97 -18.03 -2.39
CA GLY A 137 8.74 -18.63 -2.90
C GLY A 137 8.25 -17.97 -4.19
N CYS A 138 6.95 -17.97 -4.44
CA CYS A 138 6.34 -17.40 -5.63
C CYS A 138 5.07 -16.64 -5.29
N LEU A 139 4.98 -15.39 -5.69
CA LEU A 139 3.77 -14.59 -5.56
C LEU A 139 3.24 -14.22 -6.94
N VAL A 140 2.05 -14.73 -7.25
CA VAL A 140 1.34 -14.42 -8.50
C VAL A 140 0.40 -13.26 -8.24
N ALA A 141 0.62 -12.16 -8.93
CA ALA A 141 -0.14 -10.92 -8.84
C ALA A 141 -1.03 -10.76 -10.07
N CYS A 142 -2.34 -10.99 -9.92
CA CYS A 142 -3.32 -10.91 -10.99
C CYS A 142 -4.02 -9.55 -11.00
N GLU A 143 -4.15 -8.94 -12.17
CA GLU A 143 -4.88 -7.68 -12.36
C GLU A 143 -5.53 -7.67 -13.76
N ILE A 144 -6.78 -7.22 -13.83
CA ILE A 144 -7.54 -7.18 -15.07
C ILE A 144 -7.32 -5.87 -15.85
N ASP A 145 -7.06 -4.76 -15.18
CA ASP A 145 -6.91 -3.44 -15.80
C ASP A 145 -5.45 -3.21 -16.22
N GLU A 146 -5.21 -3.19 -17.54
CA GLU A 146 -3.88 -2.95 -18.11
C GLU A 146 -3.26 -1.62 -17.69
N ARG A 147 -4.05 -0.57 -17.41
CA ARG A 147 -3.54 0.71 -16.94
C ARG A 147 -3.02 0.59 -15.52
N ARG A 148 -3.71 -0.17 -14.69
CA ARG A 148 -3.31 -0.44 -13.30
C ARG A 148 -2.09 -1.36 -13.24
N ILE A 149 -1.96 -2.31 -14.17
CA ILE A 149 -0.78 -3.19 -14.28
C ILE A 149 0.51 -2.38 -14.45
N ARG A 150 0.50 -1.28 -15.21
CA ARG A 150 1.69 -0.42 -15.33
C ARG A 150 2.14 0.16 -14.00
N GLY A 151 1.20 0.59 -13.16
CA GLY A 151 1.51 1.05 -11.81
C GLY A 151 2.04 -0.06 -10.91
N LEU A 152 1.43 -1.25 -10.99
CA LEU A 152 1.89 -2.45 -10.28
C LEU A 152 3.34 -2.80 -10.65
N LEU A 153 3.63 -2.92 -11.94
CA LEU A 153 4.98 -3.21 -12.44
C LEU A 153 6.00 -2.15 -11.99
N GLY A 154 5.64 -0.86 -12.09
CA GLY A 154 6.49 0.23 -11.61
C GLY A 154 6.85 0.09 -10.13
N ASN A 155 5.90 -0.28 -9.28
CA ASN A 155 6.12 -0.51 -7.85
C ASN A 155 6.93 -1.78 -7.59
N VAL A 156 6.64 -2.87 -8.29
CA VAL A 156 7.40 -4.14 -8.16
C VAL A 156 8.87 -3.92 -8.52
N TYR A 157 9.16 -3.25 -9.64
CA TYR A 157 10.54 -2.95 -10.05
C TYR A 157 11.23 -1.98 -9.10
N ARG A 158 10.56 -0.90 -8.71
CA ARG A 158 11.12 0.10 -7.80
C ARG A 158 11.49 -0.50 -6.44
N LEU A 159 10.62 -1.32 -5.89
CA LEU A 159 10.87 -2.03 -4.63
C LEU A 159 11.83 -3.22 -4.82
N GLY A 160 11.94 -3.77 -6.04
CA GLY A 160 12.88 -4.82 -6.40
C GLY A 160 12.55 -6.16 -5.76
N HIS A 161 11.31 -6.61 -5.86
CA HIS A 161 10.89 -7.94 -5.43
C HIS A 161 11.01 -8.94 -6.58
N PRO A 162 11.94 -9.92 -6.54
CA PRO A 162 12.21 -10.83 -7.65
C PRO A 162 11.21 -12.00 -7.73
N ASN A 163 10.47 -12.25 -6.66
CA ASN A 163 9.57 -13.40 -6.53
C ASN A 163 8.13 -13.12 -6.96
N ILE A 164 7.85 -11.94 -7.56
CA ILE A 164 6.53 -11.53 -8.02
C ILE A 164 6.39 -11.80 -9.52
N LEU A 165 5.39 -12.61 -9.90
CA LEU A 165 4.95 -12.82 -11.26
C LEU A 165 3.66 -12.05 -11.51
N VAL A 166 3.68 -11.05 -12.39
CA VAL A 166 2.48 -10.28 -12.75
C VAL A 166 1.75 -10.94 -13.91
N VAL A 167 0.45 -11.20 -13.73
CA VAL A 167 -0.43 -11.82 -14.72
C VAL A 167 -1.56 -10.85 -15.04
N ALA A 168 -1.69 -10.50 -16.34
CA ALA A 168 -2.82 -9.74 -16.84
C ALA A 168 -4.01 -10.68 -17.08
N GLY A 169 -5.10 -10.49 -16.36
CA GLY A 169 -6.28 -11.33 -16.52
C GLY A 169 -7.36 -11.10 -15.47
N ASP A 170 -8.51 -11.69 -15.74
CA ASP A 170 -9.63 -11.69 -14.79
C ASP A 170 -9.40 -12.79 -13.75
N GLY A 171 -9.25 -12.41 -12.48
CA GLY A 171 -9.04 -13.33 -11.36
C GLY A 171 -10.15 -14.37 -11.19
N ARG A 172 -11.35 -14.09 -11.68
CA ARG A 172 -12.47 -15.05 -11.67
C ARG A 172 -12.24 -16.24 -12.60
N ASN A 173 -11.40 -16.05 -13.61
CA ASN A 173 -11.04 -17.07 -14.61
C ASN A 173 -9.63 -17.64 -14.38
N PHE A 174 -9.11 -17.51 -13.15
CA PHE A 174 -7.82 -18.09 -12.84
C PHE A 174 -7.87 -19.61 -13.02
N PRO A 175 -6.84 -20.24 -13.64
CA PRO A 175 -6.90 -21.66 -14.00
C PRO A 175 -7.22 -22.57 -12.82
N GLU A 176 -8.17 -23.47 -13.01
CA GLU A 176 -8.47 -24.53 -12.03
C GLU A 176 -7.25 -25.45 -11.87
N GLY A 177 -7.06 -25.94 -10.65
CA GLY A 177 -5.96 -26.86 -10.32
C GLY A 177 -4.63 -26.21 -10.01
N ALA A 178 -4.50 -24.88 -10.15
CA ALA A 178 -3.33 -24.15 -9.64
C ALA A 178 -3.37 -24.20 -8.10
N LEU A 179 -2.28 -24.72 -7.50
CA LEU A 179 -2.22 -24.89 -6.05
C LEU A 179 -1.42 -23.72 -5.45
N PHE A 180 -2.08 -22.97 -4.56
CA PHE A 180 -1.50 -21.91 -3.76
C PHE A 180 -1.66 -22.25 -2.28
N ASP A 181 -0.69 -21.83 -1.49
CA ASP A 181 -0.74 -22.00 -0.04
C ASP A 181 -1.68 -20.97 0.58
N ARG A 182 -1.74 -19.76 -0.03
CA ARG A 182 -2.65 -18.67 0.37
C ARG A 182 -3.17 -17.91 -0.83
N VAL A 183 -4.36 -17.32 -0.68
CA VAL A 183 -4.98 -16.46 -1.69
C VAL A 183 -5.48 -15.19 -1.01
N LEU A 184 -5.08 -14.04 -1.56
CA LEU A 184 -5.61 -12.73 -1.19
C LEU A 184 -6.64 -12.29 -2.22
N VAL A 185 -7.83 -11.90 -1.74
CA VAL A 185 -8.88 -11.27 -2.56
C VAL A 185 -9.26 -9.95 -1.91
N ASP A 186 -8.81 -8.86 -2.49
CA ASP A 186 -9.16 -7.50 -2.09
C ASP A 186 -9.82 -6.81 -3.29
N ALA A 187 -11.05 -7.23 -3.56
CA ALA A 187 -11.83 -6.76 -4.70
C ALA A 187 -12.27 -5.30 -4.51
N PRO A 188 -12.32 -4.50 -5.60
CA PRO A 188 -12.81 -3.12 -5.58
C PRO A 188 -14.31 -3.01 -5.29
#